data_820ce25b0ca211119a07fcf15bc044c7
#
_entry.id   820ce25b0ca211119a07fcf15bc044c7
#
_cell.length_a   1.000
_cell.length_b   1.000
_cell.length_c   1.000
_cell.angle_alpha   90.00
_cell.angle_beta   90.00
_cell.angle_gamma   90.00
#
_symmetry.space_group_name_H-M   'P 1'
#
loop_
_entity.id
_entity.type
_entity.pdbx_description
1 polymer ?
#
loop_
_entity_poly.entity_id
_entity_poly.type
_entity_poly.pdbx_seq_one_letter_code
_entity_poly.pdbx_strand_id
1 'polypeptide(L)'
;MKNITKTKFSCLRDGLTIRGYEYRHEGEKLPIAIVSHGFMANLMTVKHYAEFLAEMGYVAFCFDFCGGCVMMGKSDGKTTDMSVLTEVSDLCAVIEYAKGLDYTDSSNILLMGCSQGGFVSALTATKLRNEIGKLVLFYPALCIPDDAKAGKMMWAKFDPQNIPEIVKCGPMKLGCCYVADVVNMNPFDEIKGYEGDVLIVHGTADKIVAKHYAEEAESVYRAREQGSVQLHFIEGGKHMFSKKHDKIAIEYLERFVRNVDR
;
A
#
# COMPACT_ATOMS: atom_id res chain seq x y z
N MET A 1 -15.03 0.96 25.76
CA MET A 1 -14.20 1.16 24.52
C MET A 1 -13.76 2.61 24.53
N LYS A 2 -12.47 2.90 24.34
CA LYS A 2 -12.01 4.28 24.18
C LYS A 2 -12.59 4.82 22.87
N ASN A 3 -13.15 6.03 22.88
CA ASN A 3 -13.72 6.63 21.68
C ASN A 3 -12.62 6.93 20.66
N ILE A 4 -12.75 6.40 19.43
CA ILE A 4 -11.89 6.76 18.31
C ILE A 4 -12.42 8.04 17.70
N THR A 5 -11.56 9.04 17.62
CA THR A 5 -11.83 10.29 16.90
C THR A 5 -11.47 10.09 15.43
N LYS A 6 -12.34 10.54 14.54
CA LYS A 6 -12.11 10.60 13.09
C LYS A 6 -11.98 12.05 12.66
N THR A 7 -10.84 12.40 12.08
CA THR A 7 -10.56 13.77 11.59
C THR A 7 -10.20 13.74 10.11
N LYS A 8 -10.58 14.75 9.36
CA LYS A 8 -10.07 14.95 8.00
C LYS A 8 -8.68 15.55 8.07
N PHE A 9 -7.77 15.08 7.23
CA PHE A 9 -6.48 15.71 7.07
C PHE A 9 -6.19 16.02 5.60
N SER A 10 -5.25 16.91 5.37
CA SER A 10 -4.66 17.14 4.05
C SER A 10 -3.19 17.54 4.19
N CYS A 11 -2.39 17.11 3.23
CA CYS A 11 -0.99 17.51 3.09
C CYS A 11 -0.68 17.80 1.61
N LEU A 12 0.49 18.34 1.33
CA LEU A 12 0.91 18.73 -0.01
C LEU A 12 2.03 17.82 -0.52
N ARG A 13 1.97 17.46 -1.80
CA ARG A 13 3.05 16.88 -2.56
C ARG A 13 3.16 17.61 -3.90
N ASP A 14 4.24 18.36 -4.11
CA ASP A 14 4.52 19.10 -5.36
C ASP A 14 3.35 19.99 -5.84
N GLY A 15 2.67 20.66 -4.90
CA GLY A 15 1.53 21.52 -5.18
C GLY A 15 0.19 20.81 -5.32
N LEU A 16 0.15 19.48 -5.31
CA LEU A 16 -1.08 18.70 -5.26
C LEU A 16 -1.49 18.45 -3.81
N THR A 17 -2.78 18.55 -3.53
CA THR A 17 -3.32 18.28 -2.20
C THR A 17 -3.74 16.82 -2.08
N ILE A 18 -3.10 16.10 -1.16
CA ILE A 18 -3.51 14.78 -0.71
C ILE A 18 -4.54 14.94 0.39
N ARG A 19 -5.63 14.18 0.35
CA ARG A 19 -6.73 14.25 1.32
C ARG A 19 -7.09 12.87 1.85
N GLY A 20 -7.36 12.80 3.16
CA GLY A 20 -7.68 11.55 3.83
C GLY A 20 -8.39 11.73 5.15
N TYR A 21 -8.39 10.63 5.91
CA TYR A 21 -8.88 10.58 7.29
C TYR A 21 -7.80 10.05 8.20
N GLU A 22 -7.73 10.67 9.37
CA GLU A 22 -7.00 10.23 10.55
C GLU A 22 -7.98 9.61 11.54
N TYR A 23 -7.58 8.51 12.15
CA TYR A 23 -8.31 7.82 13.22
C TYR A 23 -7.36 7.62 14.40
N ARG A 24 -7.75 8.03 15.61
CA ARG A 24 -6.94 7.82 16.81
C ARG A 24 -7.73 7.86 18.10
N HIS A 25 -7.18 7.30 19.15
CA HIS A 25 -7.55 7.63 20.52
C HIS A 25 -6.86 8.90 20.98
N GLU A 26 -7.30 9.47 22.09
CA GLU A 26 -6.53 10.47 22.83
C GLU A 26 -5.26 9.84 23.39
N GLY A 27 -4.14 10.55 23.31
CA GLY A 27 -2.84 10.10 23.79
C GLY A 27 -1.71 10.93 23.22
N GLU A 28 -0.51 10.68 23.75
CA GLU A 28 0.73 11.30 23.30
C GLU A 28 1.69 10.22 22.85
N LYS A 29 2.59 10.52 21.90
CA LYS A 29 3.58 9.61 21.33
C LYS A 29 2.96 8.29 20.86
N LEU A 30 1.86 8.40 20.13
CA LEU A 30 1.18 7.24 19.56
C LEU A 30 1.90 6.77 18.30
N PRO A 31 2.05 5.45 18.08
CA PRO A 31 2.63 4.91 16.87
C PRO A 31 1.80 5.30 15.64
N ILE A 32 2.46 5.44 14.51
CA ILE A 32 1.84 5.85 13.23
C ILE A 32 1.51 4.61 12.40
N ALA A 33 0.32 4.56 11.82
CA ALA A 33 -0.03 3.60 10.78
C ALA A 33 -0.58 4.32 9.55
N ILE A 34 -0.11 3.96 8.35
CA ILE A 34 -0.59 4.55 7.10
C ILE A 34 -1.05 3.45 6.17
N VAL A 35 -2.29 3.57 5.67
CA VAL A 35 -2.98 2.53 4.91
C VAL A 35 -3.27 3.02 3.48
N SER A 36 -2.70 2.32 2.51
CA SER A 36 -2.71 2.64 1.09
C SER A 36 -3.67 1.75 0.30
N HIS A 37 -4.56 2.36 -0.49
CA HIS A 37 -5.51 1.64 -1.35
C HIS A 37 -4.87 1.12 -2.65
N GLY A 38 -5.56 0.21 -3.36
CA GLY A 38 -5.12 -0.35 -4.62
C GLY A 38 -5.52 0.47 -5.86
N PHE A 39 -5.13 -0.04 -7.02
CA PHE A 39 -5.42 0.55 -8.34
C PHE A 39 -6.92 0.78 -8.56
N MET A 40 -7.30 1.92 -9.11
CA MET A 40 -8.69 2.33 -9.35
C MET A 40 -9.58 2.45 -8.10
N ALA A 41 -9.05 2.19 -6.92
CA ALA A 41 -9.75 2.25 -5.65
C ALA A 41 -9.71 3.66 -5.03
N ASN A 42 -10.13 3.78 -3.80
CA ASN A 42 -10.02 4.98 -2.98
C ASN A 42 -9.93 4.59 -1.49
N LEU A 43 -9.69 5.56 -0.63
CA LEU A 43 -9.55 5.35 0.80
C LEU A 43 -10.72 4.59 1.46
N MET A 44 -11.92 4.62 0.88
CA MET A 44 -13.08 3.91 1.44
C MET A 44 -12.94 2.39 1.39
N THR A 45 -12.10 1.86 0.48
CA THR A 45 -11.84 0.42 0.37
C THR A 45 -10.93 -0.10 1.47
N VAL A 46 -10.14 0.77 2.11
CA VAL A 46 -9.14 0.41 3.12
C VAL A 46 -9.36 1.06 4.48
N LYS A 47 -10.34 1.97 4.60
CA LYS A 47 -10.58 2.74 5.83
C LYS A 47 -10.80 1.84 7.06
N HIS A 48 -11.42 0.67 6.90
CA HIS A 48 -11.69 -0.25 8.00
C HIS A 48 -10.41 -0.84 8.61
N TYR A 49 -9.32 -0.95 7.83
CA TYR A 49 -8.02 -1.30 8.37
C TYR A 49 -7.41 -0.15 9.18
N ALA A 50 -7.59 1.10 8.73
CA ALA A 50 -7.16 2.25 9.51
C ALA A 50 -7.97 2.38 10.82
N GLU A 51 -9.28 2.16 10.78
CA GLU A 51 -10.14 2.08 11.97
C GLU A 51 -9.65 0.99 12.92
N PHE A 52 -9.36 -0.21 12.42
CA PHE A 52 -8.83 -1.33 13.20
C PHE A 52 -7.46 -1.01 13.83
N LEU A 53 -6.52 -0.44 13.07
CA LEU A 53 -5.21 -0.06 13.59
C LEU A 53 -5.32 1.04 14.65
N ALA A 54 -6.30 1.95 14.54
CA ALA A 54 -6.60 2.91 15.59
C ALA A 54 -7.13 2.22 16.86
N GLU A 55 -7.97 1.17 16.75
CA GLU A 55 -8.37 0.33 17.89
C GLU A 55 -7.18 -0.34 18.57
N MET A 56 -6.14 -0.64 17.80
CA MET A 56 -4.86 -1.19 18.28
C MET A 56 -3.92 -0.14 18.90
N GLY A 57 -4.33 1.13 18.94
CA GLY A 57 -3.58 2.21 19.59
C GLY A 57 -2.71 3.06 18.66
N TYR A 58 -2.82 2.91 17.34
CA TYR A 58 -2.11 3.75 16.38
C TYR A 58 -2.85 5.07 16.11
N VAL A 59 -2.12 6.08 15.68
CA VAL A 59 -2.67 7.15 14.85
C VAL A 59 -2.68 6.62 13.42
N ALA A 60 -3.86 6.28 12.93
CA ALA A 60 -3.99 5.59 11.66
C ALA A 60 -4.55 6.51 10.57
N PHE A 61 -3.85 6.55 9.44
CA PHE A 61 -4.19 7.37 8.28
C PHE A 61 -4.64 6.49 7.11
N CYS A 62 -5.69 6.90 6.42
CA CYS A 62 -5.99 6.42 5.06
C CYS A 62 -6.33 7.60 4.17
N PHE A 63 -5.88 7.56 2.93
CA PHE A 63 -5.93 8.71 2.02
C PHE A 63 -6.16 8.24 0.57
N ASP A 64 -6.53 9.19 -0.29
CA ASP A 64 -6.58 8.96 -1.73
C ASP A 64 -5.27 9.39 -2.37
N PHE A 65 -4.66 8.53 -3.18
CA PHE A 65 -3.50 8.90 -4.00
C PHE A 65 -3.89 9.97 -5.03
N CYS A 66 -2.96 10.87 -5.34
CA CYS A 66 -3.16 11.90 -6.35
C CYS A 66 -3.32 11.27 -7.75
N GLY A 67 -4.51 11.49 -8.36
CA GLY A 67 -4.86 10.84 -9.61
C GLY A 67 -5.14 9.34 -9.52
N GLY A 68 -5.04 8.71 -8.35
CA GLY A 68 -5.18 7.25 -8.17
C GLY A 68 -6.61 6.70 -8.24
N CYS A 69 -7.61 7.56 -8.21
CA CYS A 69 -9.02 7.17 -8.10
C CYS A 69 -9.78 7.37 -9.41
N VAL A 70 -10.61 6.40 -9.78
CA VAL A 70 -11.53 6.56 -10.93
C VAL A 70 -12.75 7.40 -10.58
N MET A 71 -13.30 7.23 -9.37
CA MET A 71 -14.48 7.92 -8.89
C MET A 71 -14.36 8.27 -7.41
N MET A 72 -14.95 9.39 -7.03
CA MET A 72 -15.05 9.87 -5.64
C MET A 72 -13.71 10.08 -4.94
N GLY A 73 -12.59 10.14 -5.67
CA GLY A 73 -11.29 10.55 -5.13
C GLY A 73 -11.37 12.00 -4.63
N LYS A 74 -10.68 12.28 -3.54
CA LYS A 74 -10.69 13.60 -2.90
C LYS A 74 -9.37 14.34 -3.10
N SER A 75 -8.29 13.61 -3.36
CA SER A 75 -6.98 14.18 -3.67
C SER A 75 -6.94 14.77 -5.08
N ASP A 76 -6.06 15.74 -5.27
CA ASP A 76 -5.85 16.40 -6.57
C ASP A 76 -5.18 15.44 -7.58
N GLY A 77 -4.94 15.94 -8.79
CA GLY A 77 -4.24 15.19 -9.84
C GLY A 77 -5.15 14.50 -10.83
N LYS A 78 -4.56 14.12 -11.97
CA LYS A 78 -5.23 13.39 -13.06
C LYS A 78 -4.71 11.97 -13.11
N THR A 79 -5.56 11.03 -13.54
CA THR A 79 -5.16 9.63 -13.70
C THR A 79 -4.07 9.44 -14.77
N THR A 80 -3.93 10.41 -15.69
CA THR A 80 -2.89 10.44 -16.71
C THR A 80 -1.51 10.87 -16.19
N ASP A 81 -1.46 11.49 -15.02
CA ASP A 81 -0.22 11.99 -14.40
C ASP A 81 0.22 11.10 -13.23
N MET A 82 -0.59 10.07 -12.90
CA MET A 82 -0.33 9.11 -11.84
C MET A 82 0.52 7.93 -12.32
N SER A 83 1.43 7.48 -11.48
CA SER A 83 2.18 6.23 -11.62
C SER A 83 2.47 5.62 -10.25
N VAL A 84 3.04 4.41 -10.22
CA VAL A 84 3.51 3.78 -8.97
C VAL A 84 4.52 4.69 -8.25
N LEU A 85 5.41 5.37 -8.97
CA LEU A 85 6.42 6.24 -8.35
C LEU A 85 5.83 7.55 -7.84
N THR A 86 4.81 8.11 -8.50
CA THR A 86 4.11 9.28 -7.95
C THR A 86 3.31 8.91 -6.71
N GLU A 87 2.73 7.70 -6.64
CA GLU A 87 2.08 7.19 -5.42
C GLU A 87 3.07 6.94 -4.28
N VAL A 88 4.31 6.49 -4.57
CA VAL A 88 5.40 6.45 -3.56
C VAL A 88 5.68 7.85 -3.02
N SER A 89 5.69 8.86 -3.89
CA SER A 89 5.91 10.26 -3.47
C SER A 89 4.75 10.79 -2.62
N ASP A 90 3.51 10.44 -2.97
CA ASP A 90 2.32 10.76 -2.15
C ASP A 90 2.43 10.12 -0.77
N LEU A 91 2.78 8.82 -0.69
CA LEU A 91 2.92 8.12 0.58
C LEU A 91 4.03 8.72 1.44
N CYS A 92 5.17 9.10 0.85
CA CYS A 92 6.22 9.83 1.55
C CYS A 92 5.71 11.16 2.14
N ALA A 93 4.91 11.92 1.40
CA ALA A 93 4.35 13.19 1.89
C ALA A 93 3.38 12.97 3.06
N VAL A 94 2.58 11.90 3.03
CA VAL A 94 1.70 11.54 4.16
C VAL A 94 2.51 11.10 5.38
N ILE A 95 3.62 10.36 5.19
CA ILE A 95 4.53 9.97 6.27
C ILE A 95 5.10 11.22 6.94
N GLU A 96 5.64 12.16 6.16
CA GLU A 96 6.21 13.40 6.72
C GLU A 96 5.15 14.25 7.44
N TYR A 97 3.93 14.33 6.89
CA TYR A 97 2.81 14.98 7.58
C TYR A 97 2.54 14.33 8.95
N ALA A 98 2.41 12.99 8.98
CA ALA A 98 2.11 12.25 10.20
C ALA A 98 3.23 12.39 11.26
N LYS A 99 4.49 12.40 10.85
CA LYS A 99 5.66 12.60 11.73
C LYS A 99 5.68 14.01 12.35
N GLY A 100 5.14 15.00 11.66
CA GLY A 100 5.08 16.40 12.13
C GLY A 100 4.02 16.69 13.18
N LEU A 101 3.19 15.71 13.57
CA LEU A 101 2.13 15.90 14.57
C LEU A 101 2.66 15.67 15.99
N ASP A 102 2.37 16.58 16.91
CA ASP A 102 2.92 16.58 18.27
C ASP A 102 2.59 15.32 19.10
N TYR A 103 1.50 14.64 18.76
CA TYR A 103 1.00 13.46 19.47
C TYR A 103 1.48 12.12 18.86
N THR A 104 2.28 12.14 17.81
CA THR A 104 2.77 10.93 17.14
C THR A 104 4.18 10.55 17.60
N ASP A 105 4.49 9.25 17.52
CA ASP A 105 5.83 8.70 17.67
C ASP A 105 6.42 8.44 16.27
N SER A 106 7.26 9.36 15.81
CA SER A 106 7.92 9.28 14.50
C SER A 106 8.93 8.13 14.38
N SER A 107 9.29 7.48 15.48
CA SER A 107 10.19 6.31 15.48
C SER A 107 9.46 4.96 15.34
N ASN A 108 8.13 4.96 15.33
CA ASN A 108 7.30 3.75 15.29
C ASN A 108 6.24 3.86 14.20
N ILE A 109 6.64 3.54 12.97
CA ILE A 109 5.80 3.67 11.78
C ILE A 109 5.50 2.30 11.19
N LEU A 110 4.21 2.03 10.95
CA LEU A 110 3.69 0.89 10.21
C LEU A 110 3.11 1.37 8.88
N LEU A 111 3.57 0.78 7.78
CA LEU A 111 2.93 0.93 6.47
C LEU A 111 2.09 -0.29 6.16
N MET A 112 0.88 -0.08 5.69
CA MET A 112 -0.01 -1.12 5.20
C MET A 112 -0.49 -0.77 3.80
N GLY A 113 -0.47 -1.73 2.88
CA GLY A 113 -1.00 -1.52 1.53
C GLY A 113 -1.70 -2.73 0.96
N CYS A 114 -2.73 -2.46 0.15
CA CYS A 114 -3.51 -3.45 -0.56
C CYS A 114 -3.23 -3.38 -2.06
N SER A 115 -2.98 -4.51 -2.73
CA SER A 115 -2.78 -4.56 -4.20
C SER A 115 -1.66 -3.61 -4.66
N GLN A 116 -1.92 -2.66 -5.57
CA GLN A 116 -0.96 -1.62 -5.96
C GLN A 116 -0.44 -0.83 -4.75
N GLY A 117 -1.32 -0.45 -3.81
CA GLY A 117 -0.89 0.20 -2.57
C GLY A 117 0.06 -0.66 -1.74
N GLY A 118 -0.02 -1.99 -1.85
CA GLY A 118 0.96 -2.92 -1.27
C GLY A 118 2.33 -2.82 -1.94
N PHE A 119 2.38 -2.76 -3.27
CA PHE A 119 3.63 -2.53 -3.99
C PHE A 119 4.24 -1.16 -3.69
N VAL A 120 3.42 -0.10 -3.71
CA VAL A 120 3.83 1.26 -3.31
C VAL A 120 4.38 1.28 -1.88
N SER A 121 3.71 0.61 -0.94
CA SER A 121 4.16 0.53 0.46
C SER A 121 5.49 -0.21 0.59
N ALA A 122 5.71 -1.29 -0.18
CA ALA A 122 6.97 -2.04 -0.19
C ALA A 122 8.13 -1.18 -0.74
N LEU A 123 7.93 -0.46 -1.85
CA LEU A 123 8.91 0.48 -2.40
C LEU A 123 9.23 1.61 -1.41
N THR A 124 8.20 2.16 -0.78
CA THR A 124 8.36 3.24 0.20
C THR A 124 9.11 2.75 1.44
N ALA A 125 8.79 1.54 1.95
CA ALA A 125 9.48 0.95 3.08
C ALA A 125 10.98 0.75 2.79
N THR A 126 11.32 0.30 1.58
CA THR A 126 12.73 0.18 1.15
C THR A 126 13.43 1.53 1.07
N LYS A 127 12.75 2.55 0.49
CA LYS A 127 13.27 3.91 0.39
C LYS A 127 13.52 4.55 1.76
N LEU A 128 12.62 4.31 2.73
CA LEU A 128 12.66 4.86 4.09
C LEU A 128 12.99 3.76 5.12
N ARG A 129 13.88 2.83 4.77
CA ARG A 129 14.18 1.61 5.54
C ARG A 129 14.57 1.83 7.00
N ASN A 130 15.14 2.99 7.31
CA ASN A 130 15.57 3.34 8.67
C ASN A 130 14.44 3.96 9.52
N GLU A 131 13.29 4.24 8.91
CA GLU A 131 12.16 4.93 9.54
C GLU A 131 10.95 4.00 9.72
N ILE A 132 10.78 3.05 8.81
CA ILE A 132 9.63 2.15 8.80
C ILE A 132 9.95 0.89 9.59
N GLY A 133 9.23 0.68 10.70
CA GLY A 133 9.43 -0.49 11.56
C GLY A 133 8.64 -1.73 11.11
N LYS A 134 7.44 -1.53 10.56
CA LYS A 134 6.55 -2.64 10.15
C LYS A 134 5.94 -2.38 8.77
N LEU A 135 5.83 -3.45 7.98
CA LEU A 135 5.23 -3.45 6.64
C LEU A 135 4.18 -4.54 6.54
N VAL A 136 2.96 -4.17 6.15
CA VAL A 136 1.83 -5.10 5.94
C VAL A 136 1.39 -5.05 4.49
N LEU A 137 1.41 -6.19 3.83
CA LEU A 137 1.14 -6.33 2.40
C LEU A 137 -0.03 -7.29 2.18
N PHE A 138 -1.19 -6.75 1.81
CA PHE A 138 -2.34 -7.57 1.44
C PHE A 138 -2.42 -7.69 -0.08
N TYR A 139 -2.30 -8.93 -0.58
CA TYR A 139 -2.29 -9.28 -2.01
C TYR A 139 -1.50 -8.25 -2.85
N PRO A 140 -0.20 -7.97 -2.50
CA PRO A 140 0.56 -6.90 -3.13
C PRO A 140 0.74 -7.13 -4.63
N ALA A 141 0.50 -6.10 -5.45
CA ALA A 141 0.55 -6.20 -6.91
C ALA A 141 1.99 -6.07 -7.45
N LEU A 142 2.88 -6.97 -7.01
CA LEU A 142 4.27 -7.04 -7.49
C LEU A 142 4.36 -7.50 -8.96
N CYS A 143 3.25 -7.95 -9.55
CA CYS A 143 3.16 -8.28 -10.98
C CYS A 143 3.15 -7.07 -11.91
N ILE A 144 2.98 -5.84 -11.40
CA ILE A 144 2.83 -4.63 -12.24
C ILE A 144 4.00 -4.45 -13.23
N PRO A 145 5.28 -4.58 -12.84
CA PRO A 145 6.39 -4.47 -13.79
C PRO A 145 6.36 -5.55 -14.88
N ASP A 146 6.04 -6.78 -14.53
CA ASP A 146 5.98 -7.89 -15.50
C ASP A 146 4.80 -7.76 -16.46
N ASP A 147 3.66 -7.28 -15.97
CA ASP A 147 2.51 -6.94 -16.79
C ASP A 147 2.87 -5.83 -17.79
N ALA A 148 3.58 -4.79 -17.35
CA ALA A 148 4.05 -3.71 -18.20
C ALA A 148 5.05 -4.23 -19.29
N LYS A 149 6.02 -5.06 -18.92
CA LYS A 149 6.94 -5.73 -19.85
C LYS A 149 6.21 -6.60 -20.88
N ALA A 150 5.13 -7.26 -20.46
CA ALA A 150 4.28 -8.07 -21.33
C ALA A 150 3.32 -7.24 -22.21
N GLY A 151 3.38 -5.91 -22.13
CA GLY A 151 2.51 -5.01 -22.91
C GLY A 151 1.04 -5.07 -22.48
N LYS A 152 0.79 -5.28 -21.20
CA LYS A 152 -0.57 -5.30 -20.64
C LYS A 152 -0.64 -4.53 -19.33
N MET A 153 -1.78 -3.91 -19.06
CA MET A 153 -2.17 -3.34 -17.78
C MET A 153 -3.66 -3.60 -17.57
N MET A 154 -3.99 -4.51 -16.67
CA MET A 154 -5.36 -4.97 -16.46
C MET A 154 -6.00 -5.42 -17.79
N TRP A 155 -6.92 -4.65 -18.35
CA TRP A 155 -7.61 -4.94 -19.63
C TRP A 155 -6.95 -4.28 -20.84
N ALA A 156 -6.00 -3.37 -20.62
CA ALA A 156 -5.29 -2.70 -21.71
C ALA A 156 -4.19 -3.62 -22.27
N LYS A 157 -3.99 -3.53 -23.59
CA LYS A 157 -2.87 -4.13 -24.31
C LYS A 157 -2.17 -3.04 -25.12
N PHE A 158 -0.86 -3.06 -25.16
CA PHE A 158 -0.04 -2.08 -25.86
C PHE A 158 1.32 -2.73 -26.25
N ASP A 159 2.03 -2.08 -27.15
CA ASP A 159 3.41 -2.45 -27.44
C ASP A 159 4.34 -1.83 -26.38
N PRO A 160 5.06 -2.65 -25.58
CA PRO A 160 5.94 -2.13 -24.54
C PRO A 160 7.18 -1.40 -25.09
N GLN A 161 7.51 -1.59 -26.39
CA GLN A 161 8.57 -0.85 -27.06
C GLN A 161 8.10 0.49 -27.64
N ASN A 162 6.77 0.67 -27.78
CA ASN A 162 6.15 1.88 -28.28
C ASN A 162 4.91 2.21 -27.43
N ILE A 163 5.16 2.63 -26.19
CA ILE A 163 4.10 2.91 -25.19
C ILE A 163 3.25 4.06 -25.70
N PRO A 164 1.92 3.88 -25.84
CA PRO A 164 1.04 4.95 -26.28
C PRO A 164 0.94 6.05 -25.21
N GLU A 165 0.76 7.30 -25.62
CA GLU A 165 0.58 8.45 -24.72
C GLU A 165 -0.52 8.18 -23.66
N ILE A 166 -1.61 7.51 -24.06
CA ILE A 166 -2.72 7.11 -23.18
C ILE A 166 -2.97 5.62 -23.26
N VAL A 167 -2.85 4.94 -22.12
CA VAL A 167 -3.21 3.53 -21.92
C VAL A 167 -4.62 3.45 -21.35
N LYS A 168 -5.57 2.88 -22.10
CA LYS A 168 -6.99 2.79 -21.71
C LYS A 168 -7.24 1.53 -20.87
N CYS A 169 -7.25 1.65 -19.54
CA CYS A 169 -7.54 0.58 -18.60
C CYS A 169 -9.03 0.58 -18.20
N GLY A 170 -9.92 0.17 -19.07
CA GLY A 170 -11.36 0.20 -18.79
C GLY A 170 -11.85 1.63 -18.49
N PRO A 171 -12.37 1.91 -17.28
CA PRO A 171 -12.86 3.23 -16.91
C PRO A 171 -11.74 4.25 -16.66
N MET A 172 -10.49 3.79 -16.49
CA MET A 172 -9.34 4.65 -16.18
C MET A 172 -8.45 4.84 -17.40
N LYS A 173 -8.02 6.08 -17.62
CA LYS A 173 -7.01 6.43 -18.60
C LYS A 173 -5.71 6.71 -17.85
N LEU A 174 -4.67 5.96 -18.18
CA LEU A 174 -3.32 6.17 -17.65
C LEU A 174 -2.48 6.91 -18.70
N GLY A 175 -1.60 7.78 -18.26
CA GLY A 175 -0.54 8.32 -19.11
C GLY A 175 0.56 7.28 -19.34
N CYS A 176 1.39 7.52 -20.35
CA CYS A 176 2.55 6.67 -20.65
C CYS A 176 3.53 6.57 -19.46
N CYS A 177 3.57 7.58 -18.58
CA CYS A 177 4.41 7.58 -17.37
C CYS A 177 4.13 6.36 -16.48
N TYR A 178 2.88 5.91 -16.38
CA TYR A 178 2.55 4.75 -15.55
C TYR A 178 3.32 3.49 -15.98
N VAL A 179 3.39 3.24 -17.28
CA VAL A 179 4.14 2.09 -17.83
C VAL A 179 5.64 2.38 -17.82
N ALA A 180 6.06 3.57 -18.23
CA ALA A 180 7.46 3.95 -18.34
C ALA A 180 8.21 3.82 -16.99
N ASP A 181 7.56 4.16 -15.90
CA ASP A 181 8.14 4.12 -14.55
C ASP A 181 8.42 2.69 -14.06
N VAL A 182 7.65 1.69 -14.56
CA VAL A 182 7.74 0.33 -14.02
C VAL A 182 8.27 -0.71 -15.01
N VAL A 183 8.24 -0.43 -16.33
CA VAL A 183 8.56 -1.43 -17.38
C VAL A 183 9.96 -2.02 -17.27
N ASN A 184 10.90 -1.30 -16.69
CA ASN A 184 12.28 -1.75 -16.50
C ASN A 184 12.58 -2.22 -15.07
N MET A 185 11.59 -2.17 -14.16
CA MET A 185 11.78 -2.61 -12.78
C MET A 185 11.82 -4.14 -12.68
N ASN A 186 12.62 -4.64 -11.74
CA ASN A 186 12.43 -5.94 -11.15
C ASN A 186 11.85 -5.72 -9.75
N PRO A 187 10.58 -6.08 -9.48
CA PRO A 187 9.93 -5.75 -8.22
C PRO A 187 10.65 -6.35 -7.01
N PHE A 188 11.30 -7.50 -7.19
CA PHE A 188 12.02 -8.20 -6.12
C PHE A 188 13.37 -7.57 -5.81
N ASP A 189 14.03 -6.94 -6.79
CA ASP A 189 15.24 -6.16 -6.54
C ASP A 189 14.90 -4.83 -5.86
N GLU A 190 13.79 -4.20 -6.21
CA GLU A 190 13.33 -2.93 -5.65
C GLU A 190 12.93 -3.03 -4.15
N ILE A 191 12.45 -4.19 -3.71
CA ILE A 191 12.06 -4.40 -2.30
C ILE A 191 13.19 -4.92 -1.41
N LYS A 192 14.37 -5.20 -1.98
CA LYS A 192 15.55 -5.60 -1.21
C LYS A 192 16.04 -4.48 -0.28
N GLY A 193 16.59 -4.86 0.84
CA GLY A 193 17.24 -3.91 1.78
C GLY A 193 16.29 -3.24 2.76
N TYR A 194 15.00 -3.57 2.77
CA TYR A 194 14.12 -3.23 3.89
C TYR A 194 14.29 -4.28 4.99
N GLU A 195 14.61 -3.86 6.21
CA GLU A 195 14.99 -4.73 7.34
C GLU A 195 13.97 -4.75 8.48
N GLY A 196 12.85 -4.06 8.36
CA GLY A 196 11.75 -4.12 9.34
C GLY A 196 10.93 -5.40 9.26
N ASP A 197 10.01 -5.58 10.18
CA ASP A 197 9.09 -6.74 10.19
C ASP A 197 8.09 -6.67 9.04
N VAL A 198 7.80 -7.81 8.39
CA VAL A 198 6.90 -7.89 7.23
C VAL A 198 5.81 -8.93 7.44
N LEU A 199 4.56 -8.55 7.19
CA LEU A 199 3.43 -9.45 7.05
C LEU A 199 2.93 -9.42 5.60
N ILE A 200 2.83 -10.58 4.98
CA ILE A 200 2.21 -10.76 3.65
C ILE A 200 0.99 -11.66 3.82
N VAL A 201 -0.18 -11.21 3.33
CA VAL A 201 -1.40 -12.01 3.30
C VAL A 201 -1.94 -12.07 1.88
N HIS A 202 -2.13 -13.27 1.33
CA HIS A 202 -2.55 -13.47 -0.06
C HIS A 202 -3.63 -14.54 -0.18
N GLY A 203 -4.52 -14.41 -1.15
CA GLY A 203 -5.57 -15.40 -1.40
C GLY A 203 -5.13 -16.50 -2.38
N THR A 204 -5.41 -17.77 -2.08
CA THR A 204 -5.02 -18.89 -2.97
C THR A 204 -5.78 -18.91 -4.29
N ALA A 205 -6.94 -18.22 -4.39
CA ALA A 205 -7.76 -18.11 -5.59
C ALA A 205 -7.70 -16.72 -6.24
N ASP A 206 -6.65 -15.94 -5.97
CA ASP A 206 -6.40 -14.64 -6.60
C ASP A 206 -6.06 -14.85 -8.09
N LYS A 207 -6.89 -14.27 -8.98
CA LYS A 207 -6.73 -14.36 -10.44
C LYS A 207 -6.15 -13.09 -11.05
N ILE A 208 -5.90 -12.06 -10.24
CA ILE A 208 -5.32 -10.79 -10.68
C ILE A 208 -3.83 -10.78 -10.39
N VAL A 209 -3.44 -11.14 -9.18
CA VAL A 209 -2.04 -11.28 -8.77
C VAL A 209 -1.80 -12.75 -8.40
N ALA A 210 -0.97 -13.44 -9.16
CA ALA A 210 -0.64 -14.83 -8.89
C ALA A 210 0.12 -14.96 -7.56
N LYS A 211 -0.20 -16.00 -6.78
CA LYS A 211 0.34 -16.19 -5.43
C LYS A 211 1.88 -16.31 -5.38
N HIS A 212 2.53 -16.73 -6.48
CA HIS A 212 3.99 -16.84 -6.51
C HIS A 212 4.69 -15.50 -6.27
N TYR A 213 4.08 -14.36 -6.61
CA TYR A 213 4.64 -13.03 -6.27
C TYR A 213 4.74 -12.82 -4.75
N ALA A 214 3.80 -13.35 -3.98
CA ALA A 214 3.88 -13.32 -2.51
C ALA A 214 4.95 -14.29 -1.98
N GLU A 215 5.08 -15.48 -2.60
CA GLU A 215 6.10 -16.48 -2.26
C GLU A 215 7.52 -15.96 -2.55
N GLU A 216 7.72 -15.29 -3.69
CA GLU A 216 9.00 -14.68 -4.04
C GLU A 216 9.33 -13.48 -3.14
N ALA A 217 8.35 -12.63 -2.83
CA ALA A 217 8.54 -11.52 -1.89
C ALA A 217 8.92 -12.03 -0.49
N GLU A 218 8.27 -13.10 0.00
CA GLU A 218 8.68 -13.75 1.24
C GLU A 218 10.13 -14.21 1.18
N SER A 219 10.54 -14.85 0.08
CA SER A 219 11.91 -15.34 -0.09
C SER A 219 12.93 -14.19 -0.05
N VAL A 220 12.63 -13.05 -0.69
CA VAL A 220 13.47 -11.84 -0.64
C VAL A 220 13.58 -11.32 0.79
N TYR A 221 12.46 -11.19 1.49
CA TYR A 221 12.46 -10.69 2.85
C TYR A 221 13.07 -11.69 3.85
N ARG A 222 12.99 -12.99 3.61
CA ARG A 222 13.60 -14.03 4.44
C ARG A 222 15.13 -14.08 4.31
N ALA A 223 15.68 -13.66 3.18
CA ALA A 223 17.13 -13.65 2.91
C ALA A 223 17.89 -12.52 3.64
N ARG A 224 17.18 -11.68 4.42
CA ARG A 224 17.77 -10.54 5.16
C ARG A 224 18.40 -11.02 6.48
N GLU A 225 19.28 -10.19 7.03
CA GLU A 225 19.92 -10.45 8.34
C GLU A 225 19.01 -10.05 9.52
N GLN A 226 18.10 -9.09 9.31
CA GLN A 226 17.23 -8.53 10.36
C GLN A 226 15.78 -8.52 9.91
N GLY A 227 14.89 -8.32 10.88
CA GLY A 227 13.44 -8.31 10.68
C GLY A 227 12.85 -9.70 10.48
N SER A 228 11.60 -9.85 10.84
CA SER A 228 10.82 -11.07 10.62
C SER A 228 10.01 -10.97 9.33
N VAL A 229 9.65 -12.12 8.73
CA VAL A 229 8.66 -12.18 7.66
C VAL A 229 7.67 -13.29 7.94
N GLN A 230 6.40 -12.96 7.77
CA GLN A 230 5.29 -13.90 7.87
C GLN A 230 4.51 -13.86 6.55
N LEU A 231 4.32 -15.02 5.92
CA LEU A 231 3.44 -15.18 4.75
C LEU A 231 2.26 -16.08 5.14
N HIS A 232 1.05 -15.58 4.95
CA HIS A 232 -0.17 -16.35 5.17
C HIS A 232 -1.03 -16.38 3.91
N PHE A 233 -1.44 -17.59 3.53
CA PHE A 233 -2.41 -17.81 2.47
C PHE A 233 -3.81 -18.01 3.05
N ILE A 234 -4.78 -17.30 2.47
CA ILE A 234 -6.20 -17.49 2.78
C ILE A 234 -6.80 -18.41 1.71
N GLU A 235 -7.18 -19.63 2.10
CA GLU A 235 -7.73 -20.62 1.19
C GLU A 235 -9.02 -20.13 0.53
N GLY A 236 -9.09 -20.22 -0.81
CA GLY A 236 -10.19 -19.69 -1.61
C GLY A 236 -10.31 -18.16 -1.64
N GLY A 237 -9.38 -17.44 -1.00
CA GLY A 237 -9.31 -15.98 -1.04
C GLY A 237 -9.04 -15.48 -2.45
N LYS A 238 -9.85 -14.52 -2.91
CA LYS A 238 -9.67 -13.83 -4.21
C LYS A 238 -8.96 -12.50 -3.98
N HIS A 239 -8.59 -11.85 -5.08
CA HIS A 239 -8.16 -10.45 -5.04
C HIS A 239 -9.25 -9.58 -4.42
N MET A 240 -8.91 -8.68 -3.51
CA MET A 240 -9.87 -7.95 -2.66
C MET A 240 -10.71 -8.93 -1.83
N PHE A 241 -10.25 -9.25 -0.66
CA PHE A 241 -10.87 -10.22 0.24
C PHE A 241 -12.39 -10.01 0.40
N SER A 242 -13.15 -11.11 0.36
CA SER A 242 -14.55 -11.08 0.77
C SER A 242 -14.65 -10.80 2.28
N LYS A 243 -15.81 -10.39 2.79
CA LYS A 243 -16.02 -10.13 4.22
C LYS A 243 -15.54 -11.29 5.14
N LYS A 244 -15.67 -12.56 4.66
CA LYS A 244 -15.18 -13.73 5.40
C LYS A 244 -13.67 -13.78 5.42
N HIS A 245 -13.03 -13.60 4.27
CA HIS A 245 -11.58 -13.66 4.12
C HIS A 245 -10.89 -12.44 4.74
N ASP A 246 -11.55 -11.29 4.71
CA ASP A 246 -11.09 -10.07 5.33
C ASP A 246 -10.97 -10.19 6.86
N LYS A 247 -11.93 -10.87 7.52
CA LYS A 247 -11.83 -11.18 8.95
C LYS A 247 -10.59 -12.00 9.28
N ILE A 248 -10.27 -13.01 8.46
CA ILE A 248 -9.07 -13.83 8.63
C ILE A 248 -7.80 -12.99 8.44
N ALA A 249 -7.80 -12.09 7.44
CA ALA A 249 -6.68 -11.19 7.20
C ALA A 249 -6.45 -10.23 8.37
N ILE A 250 -7.53 -9.72 8.97
CA ILE A 250 -7.48 -8.86 10.18
C ILE A 250 -6.95 -9.64 11.39
N GLU A 251 -7.28 -10.92 11.55
CA GLU A 251 -6.72 -11.75 12.63
C GLU A 251 -5.20 -11.92 12.48
N TYR A 252 -4.68 -12.12 11.26
CA TYR A 252 -3.23 -12.12 11.01
C TYR A 252 -2.60 -10.74 11.29
N LEU A 253 -3.25 -9.66 10.87
CA LEU A 253 -2.81 -8.30 11.16
C LEU A 253 -2.74 -8.05 12.67
N GLU A 254 -3.75 -8.46 13.44
CA GLU A 254 -3.78 -8.31 14.89
C GLU A 254 -2.59 -9.02 15.56
N ARG A 255 -2.36 -10.30 15.21
CA ARG A 255 -1.24 -11.09 15.76
C ARG A 255 0.10 -10.45 15.45
N PHE A 256 0.29 -10.01 14.21
CA PHE A 256 1.52 -9.34 13.77
C PHE A 256 1.76 -8.03 14.51
N VAL A 257 0.73 -7.19 14.69
CA VAL A 257 0.84 -5.91 15.42
C VAL A 257 1.15 -6.15 16.90
N ARG A 258 0.54 -7.16 17.52
CA ARG A 258 0.76 -7.53 18.93
C ARG A 258 2.05 -8.31 19.17
N ASN A 259 2.79 -8.70 18.13
CA ASN A 259 3.99 -9.56 18.20
C ASN A 259 3.71 -10.91 18.93
N VAL A 260 2.53 -11.51 18.68
CA VAL A 260 2.11 -12.75 19.39
C VAL A 260 2.80 -14.00 18.83
N ASP A 261 3.30 -13.95 17.59
CA ASP A 261 3.91 -15.08 16.88
C ASP A 261 5.45 -14.97 16.79
N ARG A 262 6.09 -14.33 17.79
CA ARG A 262 7.55 -14.28 17.93
C ARG A 262 8.08 -15.39 18.81
#